data_537c309821cbb2047eab4374b1919b16
#
_entry.id   537c309821cbb2047eab4374b1919b16
#
_cell.length_a   1.000
_cell.length_b   1.000
_cell.length_c   1.000
_cell.angle_alpha   90.00
_cell.angle_beta   90.00
_cell.angle_gamma   90.00
#
_symmetry.space_group_name_H-M   'P 1'
#
loop_
_entity.id
_entity.type
_entity.pdbx_description
1 polymer ?
#
loop_
_entity_poly.entity_id
_entity_poly.type
_entity_poly.pdbx_seq_one_letter_code
_entity_poly.pdbx_strand_id
1 'polypeptide(L)'
;KKSFVTKHNYSLLRLTINSNEFHDEKNYLIEISIKDNSKKIQNLNFKIKVHHTASIPKLIDSNFFYTNWFNINKMEEKHTLKRWSDKWYKMLEKYAKIMADGRQNCIIIPGELISLKNNKIHLDEDKMISFINVFRKNGFKYFESPHLLGRGKNDDWGSPELITNLRGRGYFSEEAKKDIDTIIRKIKKFTKKNNLTNQWLQHIADEPTDNNAECYKQVSKQIRAIYPEIKIMEATNAKESLNGAIDFWCPIINDFQENEEFFRSREKIGEKVLIYTCLVPGGKWLNRTLDMERIRQVYFGWAGSKYNTFGYLHWGLNQYKADPFKQSVVKHPSPIASPTNYLPAGDTHIIYPGKDGPLSSLRFEAHRKGIEDYELLEILKSKNKRKHSKIVKKLFLDYENYSTSISKYRRIKRKLLKSL
;
A
#
# COMPACT_ATOMS: atom_id res chain seq x y z
N LYS A 1 -27.25 -19.66 0.96
CA LYS A 1 -26.63 -20.58 1.94
C LYS A 1 -25.27 -21.02 1.41
N LYS A 2 -24.19 -20.73 2.14
CA LYS A 2 -22.85 -21.25 1.81
C LYS A 2 -22.56 -22.38 2.80
N SER A 3 -22.31 -23.58 2.30
CA SER A 3 -21.78 -24.69 3.09
C SER A 3 -20.26 -24.76 2.93
N PHE A 4 -19.57 -25.16 3.98
CA PHE A 4 -18.14 -25.44 3.95
C PHE A 4 -17.86 -26.63 4.86
N VAL A 5 -16.84 -27.40 4.49
CA VAL A 5 -16.34 -28.51 5.30
C VAL A 5 -15.03 -28.10 5.92
N THR A 6 -14.91 -28.23 7.23
CA THR A 6 -13.67 -27.95 7.95
C THR A 6 -12.91 -29.24 8.20
N LYS A 7 -11.59 -29.21 8.03
CA LYS A 7 -10.67 -30.30 8.39
C LYS A 7 -10.05 -30.11 9.79
N HIS A 8 -10.42 -29.05 10.49
CA HIS A 8 -9.87 -28.66 11.77
C HIS A 8 -10.98 -28.59 12.83
N ASN A 9 -10.61 -28.70 14.09
CA ASN A 9 -11.53 -28.64 15.23
C ASN A 9 -12.15 -27.23 15.43
N TYR A 10 -11.70 -26.22 14.68
CA TYR A 10 -12.24 -24.86 14.70
C TYR A 10 -12.26 -24.26 13.30
N SER A 11 -13.16 -23.30 13.11
CA SER A 11 -13.24 -22.52 11.88
C SER A 11 -13.52 -21.07 12.20
N LEU A 12 -12.86 -20.16 11.48
CA LEU A 12 -13.10 -18.74 11.58
C LEU A 12 -14.04 -18.31 10.45
N LEU A 13 -15.18 -17.75 10.83
CA LEU A 13 -16.15 -17.18 9.89
C LEU A 13 -16.11 -15.67 9.94
N ARG A 14 -16.03 -15.02 8.77
CA ARG A 14 -16.21 -13.59 8.62
C ARG A 14 -17.63 -13.31 8.12
N LEU A 15 -18.41 -12.57 8.92
CA LEU A 15 -19.67 -11.98 8.50
C LEU A 15 -19.43 -10.54 8.02
N THR A 16 -19.80 -10.24 6.79
CA THR A 16 -19.80 -8.89 6.25
C THR A 16 -21.24 -8.43 6.12
N ILE A 17 -21.55 -7.29 6.71
CA ILE A 17 -22.86 -6.67 6.67
C ILE A 17 -22.72 -5.35 5.93
N ASN A 18 -23.55 -5.16 4.91
CA ASN A 18 -23.59 -3.89 4.18
C ASN A 18 -24.46 -2.89 4.96
N SER A 19 -23.87 -1.79 5.41
CA SER A 19 -24.61 -0.75 6.15
C SER A 19 -25.71 -0.08 5.32
N ASN A 20 -25.64 -0.12 4.00
CA ASN A 20 -26.66 0.45 3.12
C ASN A 20 -28.00 -0.30 3.16
N GLU A 21 -28.02 -1.50 3.74
CA GLU A 21 -29.25 -2.27 3.96
C GLU A 21 -30.01 -1.84 5.22
N PHE A 22 -29.45 -0.92 6.00
CA PHE A 22 -30.03 -0.41 7.23
C PHE A 22 -30.44 1.05 7.05
N HIS A 23 -31.73 1.30 6.99
CA HIS A 23 -32.27 2.64 6.73
C HIS A 23 -32.57 3.44 8.00
N ASP A 24 -32.71 2.76 9.15
CA ASP A 24 -33.07 3.42 10.41
C ASP A 24 -31.95 3.31 11.46
N GLU A 25 -31.81 4.34 12.29
CA GLU A 25 -31.00 4.30 13.50
C GLU A 25 -31.70 3.48 14.61
N LYS A 26 -31.52 2.18 14.56
CA LYS A 26 -32.09 1.27 15.58
C LYS A 26 -31.16 0.10 15.88
N ASN A 27 -31.58 -0.69 16.85
CA ASN A 27 -30.94 -1.96 17.14
C ASN A 27 -31.49 -3.04 16.19
N TYR A 28 -30.60 -3.76 15.52
CA TYR A 28 -30.94 -4.92 14.70
C TYR A 28 -30.46 -6.19 15.39
N LEU A 29 -31.26 -7.26 15.30
CA LEU A 29 -30.88 -8.61 15.70
C LEU A 29 -30.44 -9.37 14.46
N ILE A 30 -29.22 -9.91 14.49
CA ILE A 30 -28.74 -10.81 13.43
C ILE A 30 -28.69 -12.21 14.01
N GLU A 31 -29.42 -13.12 13.40
CA GLU A 31 -29.41 -14.54 13.72
C GLU A 31 -28.54 -15.30 12.72
N ILE A 32 -27.59 -16.07 13.23
CA ILE A 32 -26.77 -16.99 12.43
C ILE A 32 -27.05 -18.39 12.89
N SER A 33 -27.60 -19.22 12.01
CA SER A 33 -27.80 -20.63 12.26
C SER A 33 -26.66 -21.45 11.66
N ILE A 34 -25.95 -22.17 12.49
CA ILE A 34 -24.89 -23.09 12.10
C ILE A 34 -25.44 -24.53 12.25
N LYS A 35 -25.46 -25.25 11.14
CA LYS A 35 -25.87 -26.65 11.11
C LYS A 35 -24.64 -27.54 10.87
N ASP A 36 -24.38 -28.47 11.75
CA ASP A 36 -23.33 -29.45 11.58
C ASP A 36 -23.82 -30.72 10.80
N ASN A 37 -22.92 -31.64 10.54
CA ASN A 37 -23.23 -32.88 9.82
C ASN A 37 -24.20 -33.79 10.60
N SER A 38 -24.32 -33.63 11.92
CA SER A 38 -25.29 -34.31 12.76
C SER A 38 -26.69 -33.69 12.74
N LYS A 39 -26.90 -32.68 11.90
CA LYS A 39 -28.10 -31.83 11.81
C LYS A 39 -28.40 -30.99 13.07
N LYS A 40 -27.51 -30.96 14.04
CA LYS A 40 -27.63 -30.10 15.20
C LYS A 40 -27.48 -28.65 14.77
N ILE A 41 -28.40 -27.76 15.17
CA ILE A 41 -28.42 -26.36 14.85
C ILE A 41 -27.94 -25.58 16.08
N GLN A 42 -26.90 -24.77 15.91
CA GLN A 42 -26.53 -23.74 16.85
C GLN A 42 -26.96 -22.39 16.32
N ASN A 43 -27.74 -21.64 17.09
CA ASN A 43 -28.13 -20.28 16.76
C ASN A 43 -27.26 -19.29 17.55
N LEU A 44 -26.64 -18.36 16.83
CA LEU A 44 -25.87 -17.26 17.39
C LEU A 44 -26.61 -15.97 17.10
N ASN A 45 -26.90 -15.21 18.16
CA ASN A 45 -27.61 -13.95 18.07
C ASN A 45 -26.68 -12.77 18.35
N PHE A 46 -26.61 -11.81 17.41
CA PHE A 46 -25.81 -10.60 17.55
C PHE A 46 -26.71 -9.37 17.50
N LYS A 47 -26.57 -8.49 18.49
CA LYS A 47 -27.21 -7.17 18.46
C LYS A 47 -26.26 -6.17 17.79
N ILE A 48 -26.71 -5.52 16.73
CA ILE A 48 -26.03 -4.45 16.04
C ILE A 48 -26.80 -3.15 16.27
N LYS A 49 -26.08 -2.11 16.69
CA LYS A 49 -26.61 -0.76 16.72
C LYS A 49 -26.09 0.02 15.53
N VAL A 50 -27.01 0.49 14.69
CA VAL A 50 -26.70 1.32 13.53
C VAL A 50 -26.76 2.79 13.94
N HIS A 51 -25.80 3.58 13.49
CA HIS A 51 -25.73 5.03 13.65
C HIS A 51 -25.46 5.68 12.30
N HIS A 52 -26.28 6.61 11.88
CA HIS A 52 -26.12 7.43 10.67
C HIS A 52 -25.41 8.74 11.00
N THR A 53 -24.11 8.70 11.24
CA THR A 53 -23.36 9.85 11.74
C THR A 53 -22.51 10.55 10.69
N ALA A 54 -21.91 9.79 9.78
CA ALA A 54 -21.08 10.29 8.67
C ALA A 54 -20.88 9.22 7.61
N SER A 55 -20.72 9.64 6.38
CA SER A 55 -20.35 8.77 5.26
C SER A 55 -18.85 8.80 5.05
N ILE A 56 -18.26 7.61 4.90
CA ILE A 56 -16.86 7.46 4.47
C ILE A 56 -16.80 7.82 2.97
N PRO A 57 -15.82 8.63 2.52
CA PRO A 57 -15.72 9.01 1.12
C PRO A 57 -15.51 7.78 0.22
N LYS A 58 -15.91 7.88 -1.04
CA LYS A 58 -15.56 6.89 -2.06
C LYS A 58 -14.05 6.75 -2.15
N LEU A 59 -13.56 5.63 -2.70
CA LEU A 59 -12.12 5.38 -2.76
C LEU A 59 -11.37 6.47 -3.54
N ILE A 60 -11.92 6.91 -4.66
CA ILE A 60 -11.34 7.97 -5.50
C ILE A 60 -11.21 9.32 -4.77
N ASP A 61 -12.09 9.57 -3.81
CA ASP A 61 -12.15 10.81 -3.02
C ASP A 61 -11.37 10.70 -1.70
N SER A 62 -10.80 9.52 -1.39
CA SER A 62 -10.00 9.32 -0.19
C SER A 62 -8.75 10.20 -0.21
N ASN A 63 -8.47 10.83 0.93
CA ASN A 63 -7.26 11.63 1.13
C ASN A 63 -6.09 10.80 1.68
N PHE A 64 -6.33 9.56 2.08
CA PHE A 64 -5.28 8.67 2.55
C PHE A 64 -4.72 7.87 1.38
N PHE A 65 -3.48 8.14 1.01
CA PHE A 65 -2.75 7.33 0.03
C PHE A 65 -2.45 5.96 0.62
N TYR A 66 -2.81 4.89 -0.08
CA TYR A 66 -2.51 3.54 0.36
C TYR A 66 -2.08 2.66 -0.79
N THR A 67 -0.89 2.12 -0.69
CA THR A 67 -0.34 1.19 -1.67
C THR A 67 0.31 -0.02 -1.01
N ASN A 68 0.08 -1.18 -1.60
CA ASN A 68 0.88 -2.39 -1.42
C ASN A 68 1.33 -2.85 -2.80
N TRP A 69 2.61 -3.04 -2.99
CA TRP A 69 3.11 -3.41 -4.31
C TRP A 69 2.63 -4.80 -4.71
N PHE A 70 1.98 -4.83 -5.87
CA PHE A 70 1.36 -5.99 -6.44
C PHE A 70 2.31 -6.73 -7.37
N ASN A 71 2.45 -8.04 -7.18
CA ASN A 71 3.26 -8.90 -8.01
C ASN A 71 2.40 -9.66 -9.01
N ILE A 72 2.41 -9.21 -10.27
CA ILE A 72 1.67 -9.81 -11.38
C ILE A 72 2.15 -11.23 -11.66
N ASN A 73 3.48 -11.47 -11.62
CA ASN A 73 4.05 -12.80 -11.87
C ASN A 73 3.51 -13.83 -10.86
N LYS A 74 3.33 -13.41 -9.61
CA LYS A 74 2.76 -14.27 -8.57
C LYS A 74 1.26 -14.50 -8.75
N MET A 75 0.51 -13.53 -9.27
CA MET A 75 -0.87 -13.76 -9.70
C MET A 75 -0.92 -14.82 -10.82
N GLU A 76 -0.07 -14.69 -11.84
CA GLU A 76 0.00 -15.61 -12.97
C GLU A 76 0.39 -17.03 -12.55
N GLU A 77 1.43 -17.17 -11.73
CA GLU A 77 1.90 -18.44 -11.19
C GLU A 77 0.79 -19.16 -10.41
N LYS A 78 0.11 -18.44 -9.52
CA LYS A 78 -0.90 -19.02 -8.62
C LYS A 78 -2.21 -19.39 -9.30
N HIS A 79 -2.52 -18.75 -10.42
CA HIS A 79 -3.76 -18.97 -11.16
C HIS A 79 -3.54 -19.57 -12.56
N THR A 80 -2.30 -19.92 -12.91
CA THR A 80 -1.92 -20.50 -14.21
C THR A 80 -2.44 -19.68 -15.38
N LEU A 81 -2.05 -18.40 -15.44
CA LEU A 81 -2.56 -17.43 -16.40
C LEU A 81 -1.51 -17.08 -17.45
N LYS A 82 -1.97 -16.94 -18.70
CA LYS A 82 -1.17 -16.32 -19.77
C LYS A 82 -1.38 -14.82 -19.72
N ARG A 83 -0.28 -14.07 -19.57
CA ARG A 83 -0.30 -12.60 -19.49
C ARG A 83 -1.04 -11.97 -20.67
N TRP A 84 -1.81 -10.93 -20.40
CA TRP A 84 -2.60 -10.15 -21.34
C TRP A 84 -3.75 -10.91 -22.03
N SER A 85 -4.08 -12.13 -21.62
CA SER A 85 -5.27 -12.84 -22.08
C SER A 85 -6.55 -12.34 -21.36
N ASP A 86 -7.75 -12.64 -21.93
CA ASP A 86 -9.02 -12.31 -21.28
C ASP A 86 -9.16 -12.90 -19.88
N LYS A 87 -8.67 -14.13 -19.68
CA LYS A 87 -8.65 -14.79 -18.36
C LYS A 87 -7.76 -14.02 -17.40
N TRP A 88 -6.62 -13.52 -17.86
CA TRP A 88 -5.70 -12.71 -17.08
C TRP A 88 -6.36 -11.39 -16.64
N TYR A 89 -7.00 -10.65 -17.57
CA TYR A 89 -7.71 -9.41 -17.23
C TYR A 89 -8.87 -9.64 -16.25
N LYS A 90 -9.63 -10.73 -16.41
CA LYS A 90 -10.69 -11.12 -15.45
C LYS A 90 -10.13 -11.39 -14.07
N MET A 91 -8.95 -11.99 -13.96
CA MET A 91 -8.29 -12.22 -12.68
C MET A 91 -7.72 -10.91 -12.11
N LEU A 92 -7.10 -10.08 -12.94
CA LEU A 92 -6.61 -8.76 -12.55
C LEU A 92 -7.75 -7.91 -11.95
N GLU A 93 -8.95 -7.95 -12.53
CA GLU A 93 -10.13 -7.27 -12.00
C GLU A 93 -10.52 -7.76 -10.59
N LYS A 94 -10.43 -9.07 -10.33
CA LYS A 94 -10.67 -9.61 -8.99
C LYS A 94 -9.64 -9.11 -7.97
N TYR A 95 -8.36 -9.00 -8.40
CA TYR A 95 -7.32 -8.41 -7.55
C TYR A 95 -7.52 -6.90 -7.34
N ALA A 96 -7.86 -6.15 -8.38
CA ALA A 96 -8.18 -4.74 -8.26
C ALA A 96 -9.37 -4.51 -7.31
N LYS A 97 -10.41 -5.33 -7.41
CA LYS A 97 -11.57 -5.26 -6.53
C LYS A 97 -11.22 -5.50 -5.07
N ILE A 98 -10.47 -6.56 -4.74
CA ILE A 98 -10.10 -6.84 -3.34
C ILE A 98 -9.21 -5.74 -2.77
N MET A 99 -8.28 -5.20 -3.58
CA MET A 99 -7.45 -4.06 -3.18
C MET A 99 -8.30 -2.81 -2.90
N ALA A 100 -9.24 -2.49 -3.79
CA ALA A 100 -10.19 -1.38 -3.61
C ALA A 100 -11.07 -1.56 -2.37
N ASP A 101 -11.61 -2.77 -2.17
CA ASP A 101 -12.38 -3.13 -0.96
C ASP A 101 -11.52 -2.94 0.32
N GLY A 102 -10.20 -3.15 0.23
CA GLY A 102 -9.21 -2.88 1.28
C GLY A 102 -8.78 -1.42 1.40
N ARG A 103 -9.38 -0.51 0.62
CA ARG A 103 -9.06 0.93 0.57
C ARG A 103 -7.71 1.27 -0.07
N GLN A 104 -7.08 0.35 -0.80
CA GLN A 104 -5.90 0.67 -1.61
C GLN A 104 -6.32 1.47 -2.84
N ASN A 105 -5.65 2.61 -3.08
CA ASN A 105 -5.98 3.57 -4.14
C ASN A 105 -4.80 3.93 -5.04
N CYS A 106 -3.69 3.21 -4.89
CA CYS A 106 -2.52 3.33 -5.76
C CYS A 106 -2.04 1.94 -6.21
N ILE A 107 -1.50 1.87 -7.43
CA ILE A 107 -0.94 0.65 -8.02
C ILE A 107 0.34 0.95 -8.78
N ILE A 108 1.34 0.08 -8.62
CA ILE A 108 2.57 0.15 -9.40
C ILE A 108 2.36 -0.43 -10.81
N ILE A 109 2.85 0.27 -11.81
CA ILE A 109 2.76 -0.12 -13.23
C ILE A 109 3.80 -1.21 -13.51
N PRO A 110 3.44 -2.26 -14.29
CA PRO A 110 4.38 -3.31 -14.67
C PRO A 110 5.59 -2.79 -15.45
N GLY A 111 6.80 -3.10 -14.99
CA GLY A 111 8.04 -2.60 -15.57
C GLY A 111 8.27 -3.04 -17.02
N GLU A 112 7.80 -4.24 -17.40
CA GLU A 112 7.94 -4.77 -18.75
C GLU A 112 7.19 -3.98 -19.83
N LEU A 113 6.28 -3.07 -19.44
CA LEU A 113 5.61 -2.15 -20.39
C LEU A 113 6.57 -1.11 -20.94
N ILE A 114 7.73 -0.93 -20.30
CA ILE A 114 8.88 -0.19 -20.81
C ILE A 114 9.92 -1.24 -21.19
N SER A 115 10.17 -1.44 -22.47
CA SER A 115 10.99 -2.54 -22.99
C SER A 115 11.84 -2.12 -24.17
N LEU A 116 12.69 -3.02 -24.65
CA LEU A 116 13.45 -2.84 -25.86
C LEU A 116 12.80 -3.63 -27.02
N LYS A 117 12.50 -2.93 -28.12
CA LYS A 117 12.14 -3.56 -29.39
C LYS A 117 13.12 -3.10 -30.48
N ASN A 118 13.79 -4.03 -31.13
CA ASN A 118 14.82 -3.72 -32.11
C ASN A 118 15.85 -2.69 -31.57
N ASN A 119 16.33 -2.92 -30.35
CA ASN A 119 17.25 -2.07 -29.62
C ASN A 119 16.75 -0.62 -29.35
N LYS A 120 15.48 -0.30 -29.60
CA LYS A 120 14.85 0.99 -29.32
C LYS A 120 13.92 0.88 -28.12
N ILE A 121 13.88 1.91 -27.30
CA ILE A 121 12.97 1.99 -26.17
C ILE A 121 11.52 2.06 -26.67
N HIS A 122 10.73 1.12 -26.21
CA HIS A 122 9.31 0.99 -26.53
C HIS A 122 8.48 1.10 -25.24
N LEU A 123 7.46 1.94 -25.28
CA LEU A 123 6.40 2.02 -24.29
C LEU A 123 5.14 1.37 -24.89
N ASP A 124 4.63 0.31 -24.28
CA ASP A 124 3.40 -0.36 -24.71
C ASP A 124 2.18 0.40 -24.16
N GLU A 125 1.83 1.51 -24.85
CA GLU A 125 0.79 2.45 -24.40
C GLU A 125 -0.58 1.76 -24.29
N ASP A 126 -0.91 0.84 -25.21
CA ASP A 126 -2.23 0.18 -25.24
C ASP A 126 -2.41 -0.78 -24.05
N LYS A 127 -1.39 -1.57 -23.74
CA LYS A 127 -1.42 -2.42 -22.56
C LYS A 127 -1.36 -1.61 -21.27
N MET A 128 -0.57 -0.54 -21.25
CA MET A 128 -0.46 0.32 -20.07
C MET A 128 -1.81 0.98 -19.74
N ILE A 129 -2.49 1.56 -20.71
CA ILE A 129 -3.79 2.18 -20.44
C ILE A 129 -4.88 1.14 -20.13
N SER A 130 -4.82 -0.05 -20.76
CA SER A 130 -5.73 -1.14 -20.45
C SER A 130 -5.56 -1.63 -19.01
N PHE A 131 -4.31 -1.77 -18.55
CA PHE A 131 -3.99 -2.08 -17.16
C PHE A 131 -4.53 -1.00 -16.20
N ILE A 132 -4.20 0.27 -16.45
CA ILE A 132 -4.65 1.40 -15.63
C ILE A 132 -6.17 1.45 -15.53
N ASN A 133 -6.89 1.21 -16.64
CA ASN A 133 -8.34 1.28 -16.66
C ASN A 133 -9.02 0.21 -15.78
N VAL A 134 -8.40 -0.98 -15.59
CA VAL A 134 -8.91 -1.97 -14.64
C VAL A 134 -8.93 -1.39 -13.22
N PHE A 135 -7.89 -0.68 -12.82
CA PHE A 135 -7.80 -0.08 -11.49
C PHE A 135 -8.66 1.19 -11.37
N ARG A 136 -8.68 2.05 -12.39
CA ARG A 136 -9.54 3.25 -12.42
C ARG A 136 -11.02 2.90 -12.21
N LYS A 137 -11.53 1.86 -12.87
CA LYS A 137 -12.90 1.37 -12.70
C LYS A 137 -13.22 0.99 -11.26
N ASN A 138 -12.20 0.57 -10.50
CA ASN A 138 -12.31 0.20 -9.09
C ASN A 138 -12.00 1.37 -8.14
N GLY A 139 -11.84 2.60 -8.63
CA GLY A 139 -11.66 3.81 -7.82
C GLY A 139 -10.22 4.15 -7.45
N PHE A 140 -9.23 3.55 -8.09
CA PHE A 140 -7.83 3.92 -7.89
C PHE A 140 -7.55 5.31 -8.42
N LYS A 141 -6.76 6.05 -7.66
CA LYS A 141 -6.44 7.46 -7.89
C LYS A 141 -5.02 7.68 -8.39
N TYR A 142 -4.07 6.86 -7.95
CA TYR A 142 -2.65 7.02 -8.21
C TYR A 142 -2.05 5.83 -8.93
N PHE A 143 -1.03 6.12 -9.75
CA PHE A 143 -0.30 5.13 -10.56
C PHE A 143 1.19 5.37 -10.40
N GLU A 144 1.87 4.44 -9.71
CA GLU A 144 3.31 4.46 -9.52
C GLU A 144 4.01 3.92 -10.77
N SER A 145 5.01 4.62 -11.28
CA SER A 145 5.86 4.07 -12.35
C SER A 145 6.71 2.91 -11.82
N PRO A 146 7.21 2.04 -12.69
CA PRO A 146 8.33 1.20 -12.30
C PRO A 146 9.58 2.05 -12.03
N HIS A 147 10.49 1.54 -11.19
CA HIS A 147 11.81 2.16 -11.00
C HIS A 147 12.60 2.16 -12.30
N LEU A 148 13.20 3.30 -12.64
CA LEU A 148 14.00 3.47 -13.86
C LEU A 148 15.40 2.92 -13.69
N LEU A 149 15.95 3.06 -12.49
CA LEU A 149 17.28 2.66 -12.11
C LEU A 149 17.24 1.76 -10.88
N GLY A 150 18.33 1.05 -10.64
CA GLY A 150 18.58 0.29 -9.42
C GLY A 150 19.92 0.69 -8.81
N ARG A 151 20.13 0.25 -7.56
CA ARG A 151 21.45 0.34 -6.93
C ARG A 151 22.44 -0.53 -7.70
N GLY A 152 23.67 -0.16 -7.78
CA GLY A 152 24.74 -0.80 -8.53
C GLY A 152 24.70 -2.31 -8.77
N LYS A 153 25.76 -2.92 -9.27
CA LYS A 153 25.81 -4.37 -9.49
C LYS A 153 25.46 -5.14 -8.20
N ASN A 154 24.62 -6.16 -8.31
CA ASN A 154 24.21 -7.01 -7.19
C ASN A 154 23.43 -6.28 -6.06
N ASP A 155 22.71 -5.21 -6.37
CA ASP A 155 21.96 -4.42 -5.38
C ASP A 155 22.89 -3.83 -4.30
N ASP A 156 24.02 -3.26 -4.73
CA ASP A 156 25.04 -2.69 -3.85
C ASP A 156 24.58 -1.36 -3.25
N TRP A 157 24.29 -1.39 -1.95
CA TRP A 157 23.87 -0.21 -1.17
C TRP A 157 24.97 0.84 -1.02
N GLY A 158 26.24 0.46 -1.17
CA GLY A 158 27.40 1.35 -1.12
C GLY A 158 27.73 2.02 -2.46
N SER A 159 27.13 1.59 -3.56
CA SER A 159 27.40 2.13 -4.88
C SER A 159 27.04 3.61 -5.00
N PRO A 160 27.97 4.48 -5.41
CA PRO A 160 27.66 5.91 -5.66
C PRO A 160 26.90 6.14 -6.96
N GLU A 161 26.90 5.16 -7.86
CA GLU A 161 26.24 5.27 -9.15
C GLU A 161 25.02 4.33 -9.23
N LEU A 162 23.89 4.88 -9.72
CA LEU A 162 22.71 4.13 -10.07
C LEU A 162 22.82 3.58 -11.50
N ILE A 163 22.29 2.38 -11.73
CA ILE A 163 22.30 1.72 -13.05
C ILE A 163 20.90 1.60 -13.64
N THR A 164 20.76 1.79 -14.94
CA THR A 164 19.47 1.68 -15.64
C THR A 164 18.94 0.26 -15.62
N ASN A 165 17.69 0.06 -15.18
CA ASN A 165 17.07 -1.26 -15.14
C ASN A 165 16.87 -1.87 -16.53
N LEU A 166 16.73 -1.02 -17.55
CA LEU A 166 16.45 -1.48 -18.91
C LEU A 166 17.67 -2.06 -19.62
N ARG A 167 18.89 -1.51 -19.39
CA ARG A 167 20.12 -1.90 -20.08
C ARG A 167 21.30 -2.21 -19.16
N GLY A 168 21.16 -2.01 -17.85
CA GLY A 168 22.24 -2.25 -16.88
C GLY A 168 23.44 -1.30 -17.04
N ARG A 169 23.21 -0.06 -17.51
CA ARG A 169 24.26 0.94 -17.72
C ARG A 169 24.31 1.92 -16.55
N GLY A 170 25.52 2.31 -16.13
CA GLY A 170 25.71 3.39 -15.16
C GLY A 170 25.13 4.70 -15.68
N TYR A 171 24.46 5.44 -14.80
CA TYR A 171 23.74 6.68 -15.16
C TYR A 171 24.67 7.75 -15.74
N PHE A 172 25.92 7.82 -15.30
CA PHE A 172 26.83 8.86 -15.79
C PHE A 172 27.24 8.70 -17.26
N SER A 173 26.95 7.55 -17.89
CA SER A 173 27.15 7.37 -19.33
C SER A 173 26.14 8.18 -20.17
N GLU A 174 26.60 8.71 -21.30
CA GLU A 174 25.71 9.48 -22.20
C GLU A 174 24.57 8.64 -22.76
N GLU A 175 24.79 7.35 -22.95
CA GLU A 175 23.76 6.41 -23.42
C GLU A 175 22.67 6.24 -22.36
N ALA A 176 23.01 6.11 -21.08
CA ALA A 176 22.03 5.99 -20.01
C ALA A 176 21.20 7.28 -19.89
N LYS A 177 21.80 8.44 -19.97
CA LYS A 177 21.09 9.73 -19.97
C LYS A 177 20.12 9.84 -21.15
N LYS A 178 20.54 9.44 -22.37
CA LYS A 178 19.67 9.40 -23.55
C LYS A 178 18.51 8.40 -23.40
N ASP A 179 18.76 7.27 -22.76
CA ASP A 179 17.71 6.30 -22.46
C ASP A 179 16.66 6.89 -21.49
N ILE A 180 17.10 7.55 -20.40
CA ILE A 180 16.22 8.24 -19.46
C ILE A 180 15.41 9.33 -20.16
N ASP A 181 16.05 10.19 -20.96
CA ASP A 181 15.36 11.21 -21.76
C ASP A 181 14.24 10.61 -22.62
N THR A 182 14.56 9.53 -23.32
CA THR A 182 13.61 8.86 -24.21
C THR A 182 12.42 8.29 -23.43
N ILE A 183 12.67 7.64 -22.28
CA ILE A 183 11.62 7.08 -21.43
C ILE A 183 10.72 8.18 -20.91
N ILE A 184 11.29 9.25 -20.36
CA ILE A 184 10.52 10.34 -19.75
C ILE A 184 9.70 11.13 -20.78
N ARG A 185 10.23 11.35 -21.99
CA ARG A 185 9.44 11.96 -23.08
C ARG A 185 8.23 11.10 -23.46
N LYS A 186 8.41 9.76 -23.50
CA LYS A 186 7.29 8.82 -23.78
C LYS A 186 6.27 8.83 -22.64
N ILE A 187 6.71 8.78 -21.39
CA ILE A 187 5.83 8.86 -20.20
C ILE A 187 5.07 10.19 -20.21
N LYS A 188 5.74 11.32 -20.45
CA LYS A 188 5.08 12.64 -20.53
C LYS A 188 3.98 12.65 -21.59
N LYS A 189 4.27 12.16 -22.79
CA LYS A 189 3.28 12.07 -23.88
C LYS A 189 2.09 11.19 -23.47
N PHE A 190 2.36 10.01 -22.93
CA PHE A 190 1.35 9.06 -22.49
C PHE A 190 0.47 9.63 -21.37
N THR A 191 1.06 10.20 -20.32
CA THR A 191 0.33 10.75 -19.18
C THR A 191 -0.53 11.94 -19.55
N LYS A 192 -0.03 12.84 -20.41
CA LYS A 192 -0.82 13.99 -20.93
C LYS A 192 -1.99 13.52 -21.79
N LYS A 193 -1.75 12.61 -22.74
CA LYS A 193 -2.79 12.02 -23.61
C LYS A 193 -3.93 11.37 -22.83
N ASN A 194 -3.63 10.74 -21.68
CA ASN A 194 -4.59 9.95 -20.90
C ASN A 194 -5.09 10.65 -19.61
N ASN A 195 -4.81 11.96 -19.45
CA ASN A 195 -5.18 12.77 -18.28
C ASN A 195 -4.68 12.17 -16.96
N LEU A 196 -3.41 11.71 -16.93
CA LEU A 196 -2.77 11.06 -15.80
C LEU A 196 -1.75 11.95 -15.09
N THR A 197 -1.47 13.16 -15.57
CA THR A 197 -0.40 14.03 -15.06
C THR A 197 -0.42 14.18 -13.54
N ASN A 198 -1.60 14.40 -12.95
CA ASN A 198 -1.76 14.57 -11.51
C ASN A 198 -1.98 13.25 -10.74
N GLN A 199 -1.98 12.13 -11.43
CA GLN A 199 -2.19 10.80 -10.87
C GLN A 199 -0.94 9.91 -10.96
N TRP A 200 0.05 10.33 -11.76
CA TRP A 200 1.29 9.61 -11.99
C TRP A 200 2.35 9.98 -10.96
N LEU A 201 2.93 8.97 -10.32
CA LEU A 201 4.04 9.11 -9.40
C LEU A 201 5.25 8.39 -9.99
N GLN A 202 6.34 9.12 -10.18
CA GLN A 202 7.53 8.60 -10.81
C GLN A 202 8.52 8.10 -9.77
N HIS A 203 8.90 6.83 -9.86
CA HIS A 203 10.05 6.28 -9.15
C HIS A 203 11.32 6.42 -9.97
N ILE A 204 12.42 6.75 -9.33
CA ILE A 204 13.76 6.77 -9.91
C ILE A 204 14.48 5.48 -9.57
N ALA A 205 14.76 5.24 -8.28
CA ALA A 205 15.42 4.05 -7.78
C ALA A 205 14.95 3.77 -6.36
N ASP A 206 14.69 2.49 -6.06
CA ASP A 206 14.23 2.06 -4.74
C ASP A 206 15.28 2.31 -3.65
N GLU A 207 14.85 2.92 -2.55
CA GLU A 207 15.66 3.21 -1.36
C GLU A 207 17.05 3.81 -1.68
N PRO A 208 17.11 5.00 -2.34
CA PRO A 208 18.38 5.69 -2.52
C PRO A 208 19.03 5.99 -1.16
N THR A 209 20.36 5.96 -1.16
CA THR A 209 21.20 6.17 0.04
C THR A 209 21.97 7.49 -0.06
N ASP A 210 22.59 7.94 1.02
CA ASP A 210 23.47 9.09 1.00
C ASP A 210 24.64 8.91 0.00
N ASN A 211 25.11 7.66 -0.19
CA ASN A 211 26.20 7.36 -1.13
C ASN A 211 25.83 7.67 -2.59
N ASN A 212 24.60 7.41 -3.01
CA ASN A 212 24.13 7.62 -4.38
C ASN A 212 23.21 8.85 -4.53
N ALA A 213 23.06 9.66 -3.48
CA ALA A 213 22.17 10.80 -3.47
C ALA A 213 22.51 11.82 -4.57
N GLU A 214 23.80 12.07 -4.84
CA GLU A 214 24.21 12.99 -5.91
C GLU A 214 23.79 12.47 -7.29
N CYS A 215 24.01 11.18 -7.56
CA CYS A 215 23.53 10.55 -8.78
C CYS A 215 22.00 10.64 -8.90
N TYR A 216 21.28 10.34 -7.82
CA TYR A 216 19.81 10.42 -7.76
C TYR A 216 19.31 11.86 -8.06
N LYS A 217 19.93 12.88 -7.48
CA LYS A 217 19.59 14.30 -7.71
C LYS A 217 19.79 14.71 -9.16
N GLN A 218 20.88 14.25 -9.79
CA GLN A 218 21.12 14.52 -11.21
C GLN A 218 20.05 13.87 -12.09
N VAL A 219 19.64 12.63 -11.81
CA VAL A 219 18.52 11.97 -12.50
C VAL A 219 17.24 12.75 -12.30
N SER A 220 16.91 13.14 -11.06
CA SER A 220 15.71 13.92 -10.75
C SER A 220 15.70 15.26 -11.52
N LYS A 221 16.83 15.97 -11.55
CA LYS A 221 16.98 17.22 -12.30
C LYS A 221 16.76 17.02 -13.81
N GLN A 222 17.34 15.96 -14.38
CA GLN A 222 17.15 15.60 -15.79
C GLN A 222 15.68 15.30 -16.10
N ILE A 223 15.02 14.51 -15.27
CA ILE A 223 13.59 14.16 -15.42
C ILE A 223 12.72 15.44 -15.38
N ARG A 224 12.95 16.32 -14.40
CA ARG A 224 12.20 17.57 -14.26
C ARG A 224 12.43 18.56 -15.39
N ALA A 225 13.63 18.59 -15.98
CA ALA A 225 13.91 19.41 -17.16
C ALA A 225 13.05 19.00 -18.37
N ILE A 226 12.74 17.70 -18.50
CA ILE A 226 11.87 17.17 -19.57
C ILE A 226 10.40 17.28 -19.22
N TYR A 227 10.05 16.99 -17.97
CA TYR A 227 8.68 16.90 -17.49
C TYR A 227 8.53 17.64 -16.15
N PRO A 228 8.41 19.00 -16.18
CA PRO A 228 8.40 19.82 -14.96
C PRO A 228 7.26 19.50 -13.97
N GLU A 229 6.11 19.06 -14.48
CA GLU A 229 4.93 18.79 -13.67
C GLU A 229 4.98 17.40 -12.96
N ILE A 230 5.98 16.57 -13.32
CA ILE A 230 6.08 15.20 -12.77
C ILE A 230 6.30 15.23 -11.27
N LYS A 231 5.67 14.31 -10.58
CA LYS A 231 5.86 14.11 -9.14
C LYS A 231 6.73 12.88 -8.90
N ILE A 232 7.82 13.08 -8.17
CA ILE A 232 8.78 12.01 -7.83
C ILE A 232 8.47 11.52 -6.43
N MET A 233 8.30 10.21 -6.30
CA MET A 233 8.03 9.52 -5.04
C MET A 233 9.11 8.49 -4.79
N GLU A 234 9.62 8.43 -3.52
CA GLU A 234 10.58 7.40 -3.17
C GLU A 234 10.51 7.00 -1.70
N ALA A 235 10.64 5.69 -1.45
CA ALA A 235 10.94 5.16 -0.13
C ALA A 235 12.43 5.35 0.15
N THR A 236 12.78 5.99 1.27
CA THR A 236 14.20 6.24 1.60
C THR A 236 14.36 6.68 3.04
N ASN A 237 15.53 6.36 3.61
CA ASN A 237 16.00 6.87 4.89
C ASN A 237 17.06 7.99 4.74
N ALA A 238 17.56 8.25 3.52
CA ALA A 238 18.37 9.42 3.23
C ALA A 238 17.49 10.68 3.29
N LYS A 239 18.01 11.78 3.78
CA LYS A 239 17.27 13.01 4.08
C LYS A 239 17.83 14.23 3.37
N GLU A 240 18.69 14.99 4.01
CA GLU A 240 19.22 16.27 3.50
C GLU A 240 19.94 16.10 2.16
N SER A 241 20.63 14.97 1.98
CA SER A 241 21.33 14.63 0.74
C SER A 241 20.40 14.57 -0.48
N LEU A 242 19.09 14.29 -0.29
CA LEU A 242 18.07 14.20 -1.35
C LEU A 242 17.16 15.43 -1.44
N ASN A 243 17.46 16.50 -0.71
CA ASN A 243 16.68 17.74 -0.78
C ASN A 243 16.51 18.24 -2.22
N GLY A 244 15.26 18.56 -2.58
CA GLY A 244 14.88 19.04 -3.92
C GLY A 244 14.71 17.96 -4.99
N ALA A 245 14.99 16.68 -4.65
CA ALA A 245 14.88 15.58 -5.61
C ALA A 245 13.56 14.81 -5.52
N ILE A 246 12.86 14.87 -4.39
CA ILE A 246 11.66 14.08 -4.08
C ILE A 246 10.49 15.01 -3.78
N ASP A 247 9.29 14.70 -4.27
CA ASP A 247 8.03 15.39 -3.93
C ASP A 247 7.21 14.62 -2.90
N PHE A 248 7.32 13.28 -2.91
CA PHE A 248 6.59 12.36 -2.03
C PHE A 248 7.59 11.48 -1.29
N TRP A 249 7.94 11.91 -0.09
CA TRP A 249 8.86 11.20 0.80
C TRP A 249 8.16 10.03 1.47
N CYS A 250 8.80 8.88 1.51
CA CYS A 250 8.29 7.70 2.19
C CYS A 250 9.34 7.11 3.14
N PRO A 251 9.60 7.72 4.31
CA PRO A 251 10.49 7.14 5.33
C PRO A 251 9.86 5.93 6.01
N ILE A 252 10.70 5.05 6.56
CA ILE A 252 10.26 4.03 7.49
C ILE A 252 9.76 4.67 8.80
N ILE A 253 8.78 4.07 9.46
CA ILE A 253 8.07 4.73 10.57
C ILE A 253 8.96 5.16 11.74
N ASN A 254 10.01 4.40 12.06
CA ASN A 254 10.95 4.78 13.11
C ASN A 254 11.82 5.98 12.69
N ASP A 255 12.33 5.98 11.46
CA ASP A 255 13.07 7.13 10.93
C ASP A 255 12.18 8.38 10.85
N PHE A 256 10.91 8.22 10.42
CA PHE A 256 9.95 9.32 10.47
C PHE A 256 9.79 9.87 11.90
N GLN A 257 9.61 9.00 12.90
CA GLN A 257 9.37 9.44 14.27
C GLN A 257 10.61 10.11 14.88
N GLU A 258 11.80 9.59 14.62
CA GLU A 258 13.07 10.14 15.08
C GLU A 258 13.42 11.47 14.40
N ASN A 259 13.01 11.66 13.15
CA ASN A 259 13.33 12.82 12.34
C ASN A 259 12.08 13.62 11.92
N GLU A 260 11.04 13.64 12.77
CA GLU A 260 9.76 14.30 12.47
C GLU A 260 9.95 15.75 12.02
N GLU A 261 10.87 16.49 12.62
CA GLU A 261 11.13 17.91 12.30
C GLU A 261 11.59 18.09 10.83
N PHE A 262 12.49 17.23 10.35
CA PHE A 262 12.91 17.24 8.94
C PHE A 262 11.71 17.05 8.02
N PHE A 263 10.90 16.01 8.23
CA PHE A 263 9.75 15.71 7.37
C PHE A 263 8.68 16.79 7.44
N ARG A 264 8.46 17.43 8.59
CA ARG A 264 7.58 18.60 8.72
C ARG A 264 8.12 19.81 7.95
N SER A 265 9.42 19.98 7.85
CA SER A 265 10.02 21.01 7.03
C SER A 265 9.72 20.81 5.53
N ARG A 266 9.67 19.54 5.07
CA ARG A 266 9.30 19.20 3.68
C ARG A 266 7.83 19.51 3.39
N GLU A 267 6.95 19.19 4.30
CA GLU A 267 5.52 19.53 4.15
C GLU A 267 5.27 21.03 4.07
N LYS A 268 6.04 21.86 4.79
CA LYS A 268 5.92 23.32 4.74
C LYS A 268 6.22 23.91 3.36
N ILE A 269 7.02 23.25 2.55
CA ILE A 269 7.32 23.67 1.17
C ILE A 269 6.45 22.97 0.13
N GLY A 270 5.41 22.22 0.58
CA GLY A 270 4.41 21.61 -0.30
C GLY A 270 4.70 20.17 -0.71
N GLU A 271 5.80 19.58 -0.24
CA GLU A 271 6.09 18.16 -0.43
C GLU A 271 5.13 17.29 0.43
N LYS A 272 4.99 16.02 0.12
CA LYS A 272 4.14 15.07 0.84
C LYS A 272 4.98 14.05 1.58
N VAL A 273 4.53 13.63 2.74
CA VAL A 273 5.19 12.61 3.54
C VAL A 273 4.24 11.43 3.76
N LEU A 274 4.63 10.28 3.22
CA LEU A 274 4.04 8.98 3.53
C LEU A 274 4.90 8.30 4.59
N ILE A 275 4.49 7.11 4.99
CA ILE A 275 5.31 6.22 5.82
C ILE A 275 5.29 4.82 5.23
N TYR A 276 6.31 4.02 5.50
CA TYR A 276 6.29 2.60 5.18
C TYR A 276 6.75 1.73 6.35
N THR A 277 6.45 0.45 6.26
CA THR A 277 7.06 -0.63 7.02
C THR A 277 7.41 -1.77 6.09
N CYS A 278 8.35 -2.61 6.51
CA CYS A 278 8.75 -3.82 5.81
C CYS A 278 9.08 -4.92 6.85
N LEU A 279 10.17 -5.65 6.66
CA LEU A 279 10.70 -6.58 7.66
C LEU A 279 11.01 -5.88 8.99
N VAL A 280 11.20 -4.59 8.98
CA VAL A 280 11.44 -3.70 10.11
C VAL A 280 10.47 -2.51 10.10
N PRO A 281 10.33 -1.79 11.24
CA PRO A 281 10.78 -2.13 12.56
C PRO A 281 9.96 -3.26 13.21
N GLY A 282 10.56 -3.97 14.15
CA GLY A 282 9.91 -5.03 14.92
C GLY A 282 9.52 -4.60 16.35
N GLY A 283 9.27 -5.59 17.20
CA GLY A 283 9.00 -5.37 18.62
C GLY A 283 7.72 -4.57 18.89
N LYS A 284 7.82 -3.49 19.62
CA LYS A 284 6.68 -2.63 19.99
C LYS A 284 6.23 -1.66 18.88
N TRP A 285 7.02 -1.45 17.85
CA TRP A 285 6.65 -0.60 16.71
C TRP A 285 5.42 -1.11 15.97
N LEU A 286 4.64 -0.21 15.37
CA LEU A 286 3.60 -0.63 14.46
C LEU A 286 4.23 -1.40 13.28
N ASN A 287 3.70 -2.56 12.99
CA ASN A 287 3.96 -3.28 11.75
C ASN A 287 2.77 -4.23 11.50
N ARG A 288 2.85 -5.08 10.46
CA ARG A 288 1.76 -5.93 10.02
C ARG A 288 2.09 -7.41 9.92
N THR A 289 3.12 -7.87 10.62
CA THR A 289 3.53 -9.28 10.65
C THR A 289 2.47 -10.18 11.29
N LEU A 290 2.54 -11.49 11.06
CA LEU A 290 1.51 -12.44 11.51
C LEU A 290 1.48 -12.63 13.02
N ASP A 291 2.59 -12.44 13.68
CA ASP A 291 2.78 -12.57 15.13
C ASP A 291 2.31 -11.34 15.93
N MET A 292 2.02 -10.23 15.24
CA MET A 292 1.55 -9.00 15.89
C MET A 292 0.03 -8.97 16.08
N GLU A 293 -0.43 -8.26 17.10
CA GLU A 293 -1.85 -8.05 17.36
C GLU A 293 -2.53 -7.30 16.21
N ARG A 294 -3.69 -7.76 15.78
CA ARG A 294 -4.43 -7.19 14.63
C ARG A 294 -4.76 -5.70 14.81
N ILE A 295 -4.87 -5.23 16.05
CA ILE A 295 -5.14 -3.82 16.33
C ILE A 295 -4.01 -2.88 15.84
N ARG A 296 -2.76 -3.36 15.73
CA ARG A 296 -1.63 -2.57 15.22
C ARG A 296 -1.89 -2.08 13.81
N GLN A 297 -2.44 -2.95 12.94
CA GLN A 297 -2.75 -2.55 11.56
C GLN A 297 -3.86 -1.48 11.48
N VAL A 298 -4.78 -1.47 12.44
CA VAL A 298 -5.80 -0.41 12.52
C VAL A 298 -5.16 0.95 12.81
N TYR A 299 -4.09 0.98 13.60
CA TYR A 299 -3.46 2.23 14.01
C TYR A 299 -2.68 2.96 12.92
N PHE A 300 -2.40 2.38 11.76
CA PHE A 300 -1.85 3.14 10.65
C PHE A 300 -2.76 4.28 10.20
N GLY A 301 -4.09 4.08 10.19
CA GLY A 301 -5.03 5.17 9.93
C GLY A 301 -5.08 6.21 11.07
N TRP A 302 -5.01 5.78 12.33
CA TRP A 302 -4.97 6.68 13.48
C TRP A 302 -3.67 7.51 13.50
N ALA A 303 -2.54 6.90 13.16
CA ALA A 303 -1.26 7.56 12.98
C ALA A 303 -1.32 8.61 11.87
N GLY A 304 -1.88 8.24 10.70
CA GLY A 304 -2.09 9.16 9.59
C GLY A 304 -2.87 10.40 10.00
N SER A 305 -3.96 10.24 10.74
CA SER A 305 -4.75 11.36 11.24
C SER A 305 -4.03 12.19 12.31
N LYS A 306 -3.25 11.55 13.20
CA LYS A 306 -2.46 12.26 14.21
C LYS A 306 -1.35 13.09 13.59
N TYR A 307 -0.53 12.45 12.78
CA TYR A 307 0.67 13.03 12.20
C TYR A 307 0.39 13.79 10.89
N ASN A 308 -0.83 13.73 10.38
CA ASN A 308 -1.19 14.31 9.08
C ASN A 308 -0.34 13.77 7.93
N THR A 309 0.13 12.52 8.04
CA THR A 309 0.88 11.89 6.95
C THR A 309 -0.02 11.61 5.76
N PHE A 310 0.52 11.76 4.56
CA PHE A 310 -0.23 11.58 3.32
C PHE A 310 -0.73 10.14 3.12
N GLY A 311 -0.03 9.14 3.65
CA GLY A 311 -0.45 7.74 3.52
C GLY A 311 0.54 6.71 4.02
N TYR A 312 0.34 5.48 3.53
CA TYR A 312 1.13 4.31 3.91
C TYR A 312 1.46 3.44 2.71
N LEU A 313 2.69 2.98 2.64
CA LEU A 313 3.22 2.05 1.66
C LEU A 313 3.69 0.75 2.32
N HIS A 314 3.53 -0.36 1.62
CA HIS A 314 4.22 -1.62 1.91
C HIS A 314 4.53 -2.39 0.62
N TRP A 315 5.71 -2.99 0.56
CA TRP A 315 6.17 -3.71 -0.63
C TRP A 315 5.44 -5.04 -0.91
N GLY A 316 4.83 -5.64 0.10
CA GLY A 316 4.31 -7.01 0.05
C GLY A 316 2.80 -7.12 0.02
N LEU A 317 2.12 -6.98 -1.14
CA LEU A 317 0.73 -7.40 -1.28
C LEU A 317 0.63 -8.92 -1.40
N ASN A 318 1.36 -9.50 -2.36
CA ASN A 318 1.34 -10.92 -2.75
C ASN A 318 2.71 -11.40 -3.27
N GLN A 319 3.80 -10.97 -2.63
CA GLN A 319 5.19 -11.32 -2.98
C GLN A 319 5.55 -12.74 -2.49
N TYR A 320 4.72 -13.73 -2.81
CA TYR A 320 4.90 -15.10 -2.33
C TYR A 320 6.26 -15.67 -2.72
N LYS A 321 7.10 -15.98 -1.75
CA LYS A 321 8.38 -16.67 -1.92
C LYS A 321 8.27 -18.17 -1.65
N ALA A 322 7.17 -18.60 -1.01
CA ALA A 322 6.78 -19.96 -0.73
C ALA A 322 5.24 -20.08 -0.79
N ASP A 323 4.68 -21.25 -0.50
CA ASP A 323 3.23 -21.41 -0.31
C ASP A 323 2.81 -20.63 0.95
N PRO A 324 2.05 -19.52 0.82
CA PRO A 324 1.72 -18.66 1.94
C PRO A 324 0.79 -19.32 2.98
N PHE A 325 0.15 -20.43 2.63
CA PHE A 325 -0.66 -21.22 3.56
C PHE A 325 0.16 -22.18 4.43
N LYS A 326 1.39 -22.49 4.02
CA LYS A 326 2.25 -23.46 4.69
C LYS A 326 3.49 -22.83 5.32
N GLN A 327 4.04 -21.79 4.68
CA GLN A 327 5.29 -21.16 5.11
C GLN A 327 5.18 -19.64 5.00
N SER A 328 5.26 -18.96 6.14
CA SER A 328 5.15 -17.51 6.23
C SER A 328 6.47 -16.78 6.51
N VAL A 329 7.47 -17.50 7.08
CA VAL A 329 8.85 -17.01 7.24
C VAL A 329 9.66 -17.52 6.07
N VAL A 330 10.30 -16.62 5.34
CA VAL A 330 11.06 -16.96 4.12
C VAL A 330 12.39 -16.22 4.12
N LYS A 331 13.36 -16.75 3.36
CA LYS A 331 14.67 -16.13 3.23
C LYS A 331 14.57 -14.78 2.52
N HIS A 332 15.36 -13.81 2.97
CA HIS A 332 15.43 -12.50 2.32
C HIS A 332 15.90 -12.65 0.86
N PRO A 333 15.29 -11.93 -0.12
CA PRO A 333 15.64 -12.07 -1.53
C PRO A 333 17.03 -11.52 -1.87
N SER A 334 17.49 -10.48 -1.18
CA SER A 334 18.81 -9.90 -1.40
C SER A 334 19.88 -10.67 -0.61
N PRO A 335 20.94 -11.17 -1.26
CA PRO A 335 22.02 -11.86 -0.57
C PRO A 335 22.87 -10.92 0.30
N ILE A 336 22.81 -9.60 0.05
CA ILE A 336 23.59 -8.59 0.77
C ILE A 336 22.90 -8.20 2.07
N ALA A 337 21.58 -8.33 2.16
CA ALA A 337 20.82 -7.99 3.36
C ALA A 337 21.14 -8.86 4.59
N SER A 338 21.89 -9.90 4.45
CA SER A 338 22.51 -10.84 5.38
C SER A 338 22.21 -12.29 4.98
N PRO A 339 23.16 -13.19 4.99
CA PRO A 339 22.97 -14.62 4.69
C PRO A 339 22.03 -15.31 5.69
N THR A 340 21.83 -14.73 6.87
CA THR A 340 20.95 -15.24 7.93
C THR A 340 19.61 -14.51 8.01
N ASN A 341 19.37 -13.50 7.16
CA ASN A 341 18.15 -12.73 7.21
C ASN A 341 16.97 -13.50 6.66
N TYR A 342 15.97 -13.62 7.52
CA TYR A 342 14.65 -14.08 7.15
C TYR A 342 13.66 -12.91 7.19
N LEU A 343 12.77 -12.85 6.22
CA LEU A 343 11.62 -11.98 6.28
C LEU A 343 10.67 -12.51 7.36
N PRO A 344 10.18 -11.67 8.28
CA PRO A 344 9.27 -12.09 9.33
C PRO A 344 7.96 -12.62 8.76
N ALA A 345 7.26 -13.40 9.56
CA ALA A 345 6.04 -14.06 9.15
C ALA A 345 5.01 -13.09 8.58
N GLY A 346 4.68 -13.28 7.30
CA GLY A 346 3.66 -12.49 6.61
C GLY A 346 4.10 -11.12 6.09
N ASP A 347 5.38 -10.77 6.15
CA ASP A 347 5.90 -9.54 5.55
C ASP A 347 5.67 -9.50 4.03
N THR A 348 5.93 -10.62 3.36
CA THR A 348 5.81 -10.75 1.90
C THR A 348 4.39 -10.62 1.36
N HIS A 349 3.37 -10.77 2.21
CA HIS A 349 1.99 -10.81 1.71
C HIS A 349 0.97 -10.43 2.80
N ILE A 350 -0.14 -9.89 2.34
CA ILE A 350 -1.30 -9.58 3.19
C ILE A 350 -2.61 -10.16 2.65
N ILE A 351 -2.63 -10.56 1.38
CA ILE A 351 -3.71 -11.34 0.76
C ILE A 351 -3.18 -12.72 0.37
N TYR A 352 -4.08 -13.67 0.10
CA TYR A 352 -3.73 -15.07 -0.18
C TYR A 352 -4.29 -15.51 -1.54
N PRO A 353 -3.63 -16.44 -2.26
CA PRO A 353 -4.14 -16.97 -3.51
C PRO A 353 -5.22 -18.01 -3.23
N GLY A 354 -6.48 -17.70 -3.56
CA GLY A 354 -7.58 -18.67 -3.53
C GLY A 354 -7.77 -19.36 -4.86
N LYS A 355 -8.60 -20.41 -4.91
CA LYS A 355 -8.88 -21.17 -6.12
C LYS A 355 -9.43 -20.29 -7.25
N ASP A 356 -10.38 -19.43 -6.93
CA ASP A 356 -11.12 -18.62 -7.91
C ASP A 356 -10.73 -17.14 -7.93
N GLY A 357 -9.65 -16.77 -7.23
CA GLY A 357 -9.14 -15.40 -7.10
C GLY A 357 -8.53 -15.14 -5.73
N PRO A 358 -8.11 -13.90 -5.45
CA PRO A 358 -7.47 -13.56 -4.19
C PRO A 358 -8.42 -13.66 -3.01
N LEU A 359 -7.88 -14.04 -1.85
CA LEU A 359 -8.57 -14.08 -0.56
C LEU A 359 -8.04 -12.96 0.34
N SER A 360 -8.94 -12.27 1.00
CA SER A 360 -8.61 -11.31 2.05
C SER A 360 -8.04 -12.00 3.29
N SER A 361 -7.36 -11.25 4.15
CA SER A 361 -6.90 -11.71 5.45
C SER A 361 -7.38 -10.81 6.56
N LEU A 362 -7.34 -11.31 7.82
CA LEU A 362 -7.67 -10.48 8.98
C LEU A 362 -6.75 -9.26 9.11
N ARG A 363 -5.50 -9.35 8.65
CA ARG A 363 -4.55 -8.24 8.62
C ARG A 363 -4.99 -7.19 7.61
N PHE A 364 -5.39 -7.61 6.41
CA PHE A 364 -5.87 -6.71 5.37
C PHE A 364 -7.16 -6.00 5.78
N GLU A 365 -8.10 -6.74 6.40
CA GLU A 365 -9.32 -6.16 6.95
C GLU A 365 -9.05 -5.18 8.12
N ALA A 366 -8.01 -5.41 8.91
CA ALA A 366 -7.61 -4.50 9.97
C ALA A 366 -7.04 -3.19 9.40
N HIS A 367 -6.22 -3.26 8.33
CA HIS A 367 -5.79 -2.06 7.59
C HIS A 367 -6.98 -1.28 7.02
N ARG A 368 -7.89 -1.97 6.31
CA ARG A 368 -9.11 -1.34 5.78
C ARG A 368 -9.86 -0.58 6.87
N LYS A 369 -10.08 -1.25 8.01
CA LYS A 369 -10.74 -0.63 9.16
C LYS A 369 -9.99 0.59 9.68
N GLY A 370 -8.68 0.55 9.68
CA GLY A 370 -7.82 1.67 10.07
C GLY A 370 -7.98 2.87 9.15
N ILE A 371 -8.03 2.65 7.84
CA ILE A 371 -8.22 3.72 6.84
C ILE A 371 -9.65 4.29 6.93
N GLU A 372 -10.67 3.44 7.15
CA GLU A 372 -12.02 3.92 7.44
C GLU A 372 -12.08 4.77 8.72
N ASP A 373 -11.31 4.39 9.75
CA ASP A 373 -11.19 5.19 10.97
C ASP A 373 -10.50 6.54 10.70
N TYR A 374 -9.47 6.57 9.84
CA TYR A 374 -8.81 7.80 9.39
C TYR A 374 -9.81 8.78 8.80
N GLU A 375 -10.65 8.34 7.87
CA GLU A 375 -11.65 9.20 7.22
C GLU A 375 -12.63 9.81 8.26
N LEU A 376 -13.08 9.00 9.21
CA LEU A 376 -13.94 9.48 10.29
C LEU A 376 -13.22 10.44 11.24
N LEU A 377 -11.94 10.20 11.51
CA LEU A 377 -11.10 11.09 12.32
C LEU A 377 -10.87 12.43 11.62
N GLU A 378 -10.65 12.44 10.30
CA GLU A 378 -10.49 13.69 9.55
C GLU A 378 -11.81 14.49 9.50
N ILE A 379 -12.96 13.84 9.37
CA ILE A 379 -14.28 14.51 9.52
C ILE A 379 -14.40 15.14 10.92
N LEU A 380 -14.03 14.42 11.98
CA LEU A 380 -14.05 15.01 13.33
C LEU A 380 -13.04 16.14 13.47
N LYS A 381 -11.85 15.99 12.91
CA LYS A 381 -10.77 16.99 12.97
C LYS A 381 -11.17 18.30 12.31
N SER A 382 -11.87 18.24 11.17
CA SER A 382 -12.40 19.44 10.48
C SER A 382 -13.46 20.17 11.31
N LYS A 383 -14.30 19.44 12.06
CA LYS A 383 -15.33 19.99 12.93
C LYS A 383 -14.80 20.47 14.29
N ASN A 384 -13.89 19.70 14.89
CA ASN A 384 -13.39 19.96 16.26
C ASN A 384 -11.99 19.34 16.49
N LYS A 385 -10.94 20.09 16.18
CA LYS A 385 -9.53 19.67 16.35
C LYS A 385 -9.20 19.26 17.80
N ARG A 386 -9.76 19.97 18.80
CA ARG A 386 -9.50 19.66 20.23
C ARG A 386 -10.10 18.30 20.62
N LYS A 387 -11.32 18.01 20.17
CA LYS A 387 -12.01 16.73 20.44
C LYS A 387 -11.32 15.57 19.70
N HIS A 388 -10.92 15.78 18.44
CA HIS A 388 -10.11 14.85 17.67
C HIS A 388 -8.84 14.46 18.43
N SER A 389 -8.01 15.44 18.81
CA SER A 389 -6.76 15.20 19.54
C SER A 389 -6.98 14.42 20.85
N LYS A 390 -8.05 14.76 21.62
CA LYS A 390 -8.41 14.03 22.84
C LYS A 390 -8.82 12.58 22.58
N ILE A 391 -9.48 12.29 21.46
CA ILE A 391 -9.90 10.93 21.08
C ILE A 391 -8.67 10.12 20.64
N VAL A 392 -7.84 10.67 19.77
CA VAL A 392 -6.64 9.99 19.25
C VAL A 392 -5.69 9.63 20.39
N LYS A 393 -5.35 10.56 21.24
CA LYS A 393 -4.42 10.35 22.38
C LYS A 393 -4.86 9.25 23.35
N LYS A 394 -6.13 8.87 23.39
CA LYS A 394 -6.60 7.76 24.25
C LYS A 394 -6.18 6.39 23.78
N LEU A 395 -5.87 6.24 22.49
CA LEU A 395 -5.51 4.97 21.87
C LEU A 395 -4.10 4.96 21.31
N PHE A 396 -3.68 6.06 20.72
CA PHE A 396 -2.45 6.16 19.96
C PHE A 396 -1.68 7.43 20.37
N LEU A 397 -0.51 7.25 20.97
CA LEU A 397 0.40 8.35 21.31
C LEU A 397 1.49 8.53 20.25
N ASP A 398 2.12 7.45 19.83
CA ASP A 398 3.12 7.40 18.77
C ASP A 398 3.24 5.97 18.22
N TYR A 399 4.19 5.72 17.31
CA TYR A 399 4.35 4.43 16.64
C TYR A 399 4.84 3.29 17.56
N GLU A 400 5.27 3.59 18.78
CA GLU A 400 5.64 2.62 19.82
C GLU A 400 4.66 2.59 20.98
N ASN A 401 3.95 3.69 21.24
CA ASN A 401 3.11 3.89 22.41
C ASN A 401 1.62 3.99 22.01
N TYR A 402 0.93 2.87 22.08
CA TYR A 402 -0.47 2.73 21.74
C TYR A 402 -1.15 1.63 22.55
N SER A 403 -2.47 1.60 22.55
CA SER A 403 -3.22 0.61 23.32
C SER A 403 -3.53 -0.63 22.49
N THR A 404 -3.12 -1.82 22.95
CA THR A 404 -3.50 -3.11 22.34
C THR A 404 -4.88 -3.62 22.81
N SER A 405 -5.53 -2.94 23.77
CA SER A 405 -6.82 -3.34 24.33
C SER A 405 -7.97 -3.15 23.32
N ILE A 406 -8.53 -4.23 22.85
CA ILE A 406 -9.69 -4.24 21.95
C ILE A 406 -10.94 -3.62 22.60
N SER A 407 -11.16 -3.87 23.89
CA SER A 407 -12.28 -3.27 24.62
C SER A 407 -12.16 -1.75 24.72
N LYS A 408 -10.95 -1.25 24.98
CA LYS A 408 -10.65 0.18 24.99
C LYS A 408 -10.84 0.79 23.59
N TYR A 409 -10.33 0.13 22.54
CA TYR A 409 -10.54 0.56 21.17
C TYR A 409 -12.03 0.68 20.83
N ARG A 410 -12.83 -0.38 21.08
CA ARG A 410 -14.27 -0.39 20.82
C ARG A 410 -15.01 0.74 21.56
N ARG A 411 -14.63 1.02 22.79
CA ARG A 411 -15.19 2.12 23.59
C ARG A 411 -14.85 3.48 22.98
N ILE A 412 -13.60 3.70 22.56
CA ILE A 412 -13.17 4.96 21.97
C ILE A 412 -13.75 5.14 20.57
N LYS A 413 -13.82 4.08 19.76
CA LYS A 413 -14.51 4.12 18.45
C LYS A 413 -15.97 4.54 18.58
N ARG A 414 -16.71 4.02 19.58
CA ARG A 414 -18.08 4.47 19.86
C ARG A 414 -18.13 5.97 20.23
N LYS A 415 -17.13 6.48 20.97
CA LYS A 415 -17.04 7.92 21.25
C LYS A 415 -16.76 8.74 20.00
N LEU A 416 -15.90 8.25 19.09
CA LEU A 416 -15.67 8.87 17.80
C LEU A 416 -16.99 8.97 17.02
N LEU A 417 -17.69 7.85 16.81
CA LEU A 417 -18.96 7.82 16.07
C LEU A 417 -20.02 8.76 16.65
N LYS A 418 -20.14 8.85 17.98
CA LYS A 418 -21.06 9.80 18.64
C LYS A 418 -20.61 11.26 18.58
N SER A 419 -19.44 11.52 17.99
CA SER A 419 -18.85 12.86 17.94
C SER A 419 -18.90 13.47 16.54
N LEU A 420 -19.34 12.69 15.58
CA LEU A 420 -19.51 13.06 14.17
C LEU A 420 -20.90 13.63 13.91
#